data_06f3a0f5a94a689b52ebefd371540b8f
#
_entry.id   06f3a0f5a94a689b52ebefd371540b8f
#
_cell.length_a   1.000
_cell.length_b   1.000
_cell.length_c   1.000
_cell.angle_alpha   90.00
_cell.angle_beta   90.00
_cell.angle_gamma   90.00
#
_symmetry.space_group_name_H-M   'P 1'
#
loop_
_entity.id
_entity.type
_entity.pdbx_description
1 polymer ?
#
loop_
_entity_poly.entity_id
_entity_poly.type
_entity_poly.pdbx_seq_one_letter_code
_entity_poly.pdbx_strand_id
1 'polypeptide(L)'
;MALHYRNLDPRTREFMSEELKSDVAGNRLYISERLNSEGEQTWPALLGYAITVHDDAWLAREIKHRGLLKSQPKLPMNAPYTLAEAEFNRFYIRGLCARAQKDGIAHVEVYRARPSDNPRPESELIIGKRLDPSALLHDLREAADVDTALGMPPGPNSGLSVFIP
;
A
#
# COMPACT_ATOMS: atom_id res chain seq x y z
N MET A 1 -4.72 12.97 -2.77
CA MET A 1 -5.40 12.80 -1.46
C MET A 1 -4.98 11.49 -0.83
N ALA A 2 -4.77 11.53 0.48
CA ALA A 2 -4.35 10.35 1.21
C ALA A 2 -5.50 9.38 1.49
N LEU A 3 -5.17 8.11 1.68
CA LEU A 3 -6.13 7.14 2.19
C LEU A 3 -6.35 7.34 3.68
N HIS A 4 -7.54 7.04 4.15
CA HIS A 4 -7.85 7.01 5.58
C HIS A 4 -7.71 5.57 6.09
N TYR A 5 -6.65 5.33 6.84
CA TYR A 5 -6.33 3.99 7.36
C TYR A 5 -6.95 3.81 8.75
N ARG A 6 -7.95 2.95 8.84
CA ARG A 6 -8.70 2.76 10.10
C ARG A 6 -7.90 2.13 11.23
N ASN A 7 -6.91 1.31 10.89
CA ASN A 7 -6.13 0.58 11.90
C ASN A 7 -4.63 0.91 11.86
N LEU A 8 -4.27 2.11 11.41
CA LEU A 8 -2.86 2.53 11.38
C LEU A 8 -2.43 3.01 12.77
N ASP A 9 -2.28 2.06 13.67
CA ASP A 9 -1.86 2.26 15.04
C ASP A 9 -0.46 1.66 15.27
N PRO A 10 0.17 1.86 16.44
CA PRO A 10 1.52 1.35 16.70
C PRO A 10 1.68 -0.14 16.44
N ARG A 11 0.68 -0.93 16.81
CA ARG A 11 0.74 -2.38 16.61
C ARG A 11 0.75 -2.76 15.12
N THR A 12 -0.13 -2.16 14.32
CA THR A 12 -0.13 -2.40 12.87
C THR A 12 1.18 -1.95 12.25
N ARG A 13 1.72 -0.82 12.67
CA ARG A 13 3.01 -0.31 12.15
C ARG A 13 4.17 -1.28 12.44
N GLU A 14 4.17 -1.94 13.58
CA GLU A 14 5.17 -2.96 13.89
C GLU A 14 5.14 -4.11 12.87
N PHE A 15 3.95 -4.62 12.58
CA PHE A 15 3.79 -5.68 11.58
C PHE A 15 4.12 -5.21 10.16
N MET A 16 3.78 -3.97 9.81
CA MET A 16 4.17 -3.37 8.54
C MET A 16 5.70 -3.31 8.40
N SER A 17 6.38 -2.88 9.45
CA SER A 17 7.84 -2.79 9.46
C SER A 17 8.50 -4.15 9.32
N GLU A 18 7.95 -5.18 9.95
CA GLU A 18 8.45 -6.55 9.83
C GLU A 18 8.30 -7.07 8.40
N GLU A 19 7.17 -6.77 7.74
CA GLU A 19 6.96 -7.15 6.35
C GLU A 19 7.98 -6.47 5.44
N LEU A 20 8.23 -5.17 5.64
CA LEU A 20 9.24 -4.45 4.86
C LEU A 20 10.64 -5.01 5.09
N LYS A 21 11.03 -5.24 6.34
CA LYS A 21 12.32 -5.80 6.69
C LYS A 21 12.54 -7.17 6.05
N SER A 22 11.50 -8.00 6.02
CA SER A 22 11.55 -9.31 5.40
C SER A 22 11.81 -9.20 3.89
N ASP A 23 11.13 -8.29 3.22
CA ASP A 23 11.32 -8.08 1.78
C ASP A 23 12.73 -7.56 1.48
N VAL A 24 13.23 -6.61 2.27
CA VAL A 24 14.58 -6.06 2.10
C VAL A 24 15.63 -7.15 2.33
N ALA A 25 15.50 -7.89 3.43
CA ALA A 25 16.47 -8.96 3.77
C ALA A 25 16.49 -10.07 2.72
N GLY A 26 15.34 -10.39 2.15
CA GLY A 26 15.21 -11.42 1.10
C GLY A 26 15.42 -10.90 -0.32
N ASN A 27 15.76 -9.63 -0.47
CA ASN A 27 15.92 -9.00 -1.79
C ASN A 27 14.66 -9.12 -2.65
N ARG A 28 13.49 -8.96 -2.02
CA ARG A 28 12.18 -9.10 -2.67
C ARG A 28 11.40 -7.79 -2.72
N LEU A 29 11.95 -6.69 -2.18
CA LEU A 29 11.24 -5.42 -2.17
C LEU A 29 11.01 -4.93 -3.59
N TYR A 30 9.75 -4.69 -3.93
CA TYR A 30 9.37 -4.14 -5.23
C TYR A 30 9.84 -2.69 -5.32
N ILE A 31 10.55 -2.38 -6.40
CA ILE A 31 11.03 -1.03 -6.72
C ILE A 31 10.34 -0.60 -8.01
N SER A 32 9.51 0.42 -7.93
CA SER A 32 8.76 0.90 -9.07
C SER A 32 9.67 1.38 -10.21
N GLU A 33 9.32 1.06 -11.43
CA GLU A 33 10.01 1.54 -12.63
C GLU A 33 9.93 3.08 -12.79
N ARG A 34 9.00 3.72 -12.10
CA ARG A 34 8.85 5.17 -12.14
C ARG A 34 9.93 5.91 -11.37
N LEU A 35 10.59 5.25 -10.43
CA LEU A 35 11.65 5.85 -9.62
C LEU A 35 12.92 6.02 -10.45
N ASN A 36 13.59 7.18 -10.31
CA ASN A 36 14.90 7.39 -10.86
C ASN A 36 15.98 6.73 -9.99
N SER A 37 17.25 6.85 -10.35
CA SER A 37 18.35 6.20 -9.61
C SER A 37 18.37 6.59 -8.14
N GLU A 38 18.21 7.87 -7.83
CA GLU A 38 18.15 8.32 -6.44
C GLU A 38 16.93 7.74 -5.72
N GLY A 39 15.78 7.74 -6.37
CA GLY A 39 14.57 7.15 -5.84
C GLY A 39 14.72 5.67 -5.54
N GLU A 40 15.32 4.91 -6.45
CA GLU A 40 15.58 3.50 -6.23
C GLU A 40 16.47 3.24 -5.03
N GLN A 41 17.54 4.02 -4.90
CA GLN A 41 18.50 3.87 -3.80
C GLN A 41 17.90 4.25 -2.45
N THR A 42 17.08 5.28 -2.40
CA THR A 42 16.51 5.78 -1.14
C THR A 42 15.20 5.10 -0.77
N TRP A 43 14.59 4.35 -1.68
CA TRP A 43 13.24 3.80 -1.50
C TRP A 43 13.06 2.96 -0.22
N PRO A 44 13.93 2.00 0.09
CA PRO A 44 13.73 1.19 1.30
C PRO A 44 13.70 2.04 2.57
N ALA A 45 14.61 2.99 2.71
CA ALA A 45 14.67 3.86 3.88
C ALA A 45 13.48 4.82 3.93
N LEU A 46 13.10 5.39 2.78
CA LEU A 46 11.99 6.34 2.68
C LEU A 46 10.66 5.67 3.02
N LEU A 47 10.40 4.50 2.44
CA LEU A 47 9.20 3.71 2.73
C LEU A 47 9.17 3.27 4.18
N GLY A 48 10.32 2.84 4.73
CA GLY A 48 10.44 2.46 6.13
C GLY A 48 10.13 3.61 7.08
N TYR A 49 10.54 4.82 6.74
CA TYR A 49 10.24 6.01 7.54
C TYR A 49 8.74 6.34 7.50
N ALA A 50 8.13 6.24 6.33
CA ALA A 50 6.69 6.43 6.18
C ALA A 50 5.91 5.40 7.03
N ILE A 51 6.31 4.14 6.98
CA ILE A 51 5.68 3.04 7.73
C ILE A 51 5.80 3.25 9.23
N THR A 52 6.94 3.75 9.69
CA THR A 52 7.21 3.88 11.13
C THR A 52 6.48 5.06 11.76
N VAL A 53 6.52 6.24 11.12
CA VAL A 53 6.06 7.48 11.76
C VAL A 53 5.21 8.39 10.89
N HIS A 54 4.94 8.03 9.64
CA HIS A 54 4.19 8.89 8.71
C HIS A 54 3.07 8.11 8.00
N ASP A 55 2.76 8.49 6.78
CA ASP A 55 1.69 7.91 5.97
C ASP A 55 1.98 8.06 4.46
N ASP A 56 1.02 7.69 3.64
CA ASP A 56 1.12 7.81 2.19
C ASP A 56 1.18 9.28 1.73
N ALA A 57 0.50 10.18 2.43
CA ALA A 57 0.55 11.60 2.08
C ALA A 57 1.94 12.19 2.27
N TRP A 58 2.59 11.84 3.39
CA TRP A 58 3.98 12.26 3.63
C TRP A 58 4.90 11.67 2.57
N LEU A 59 4.75 10.40 2.27
CA LEU A 59 5.56 9.71 1.27
C LEU A 59 5.43 10.37 -0.11
N ALA A 60 4.21 10.72 -0.51
CA ALA A 60 3.95 11.41 -1.77
C ALA A 60 4.65 12.76 -1.83
N ARG A 61 4.58 13.54 -0.75
CA ARG A 61 5.27 14.84 -0.68
C ARG A 61 6.78 14.69 -0.81
N GLU A 62 7.35 13.68 -0.18
CA GLU A 62 8.79 13.42 -0.26
C GLU A 62 9.23 13.02 -1.66
N ILE A 63 8.47 12.15 -2.31
CA ILE A 63 8.73 11.75 -3.69
C ILE A 63 8.73 12.98 -4.61
N LYS A 64 7.75 13.85 -4.43
CA LYS A 64 7.58 15.06 -5.24
C LYS A 64 8.70 16.08 -4.97
N HIS A 65 8.92 16.42 -3.70
CA HIS A 65 9.89 17.46 -3.32
C HIS A 65 11.33 17.08 -3.61
N ARG A 66 11.68 15.81 -3.48
CA ARG A 66 13.02 15.31 -3.77
C ARG A 66 13.23 14.97 -5.25
N GLY A 67 12.19 15.02 -6.06
CA GLY A 67 12.29 14.72 -7.48
C GLY A 67 12.73 13.29 -7.74
N LEU A 68 12.08 12.30 -7.11
CA LEU A 68 12.52 10.90 -7.16
C LEU A 68 11.94 10.11 -8.33
N LEU A 69 11.11 10.72 -9.18
CA LEU A 69 10.53 10.07 -10.34
C LEU A 69 11.32 10.40 -11.60
N LYS A 70 11.36 9.44 -12.52
CA LYS A 70 11.93 9.66 -13.85
C LYS A 70 11.17 10.76 -14.58
N SER A 71 11.91 11.64 -15.25
CA SER A 71 11.31 12.66 -16.09
C SER A 71 10.75 12.01 -17.36
N GLN A 72 9.44 12.15 -17.57
CA GLN A 72 8.76 11.60 -18.75
C GLN A 72 7.79 12.65 -19.31
N PRO A 73 7.68 12.79 -20.65
CA PRO A 73 6.79 13.79 -21.26
C PRO A 73 5.31 13.65 -20.87
N LYS A 74 4.87 12.43 -20.50
CA LYS A 74 3.49 12.12 -20.17
C LYS A 74 3.31 11.68 -18.72
N LEU A 75 4.23 12.07 -17.83
CA LEU A 75 4.09 11.73 -16.41
C LEU A 75 2.87 12.48 -15.81
N PRO A 76 1.86 11.78 -15.28
CA PRO A 76 0.73 12.45 -14.66
C PRO A 76 1.17 13.30 -13.47
N MET A 77 0.50 14.45 -13.29
CA MET A 77 0.80 15.33 -12.15
C MET A 77 0.61 14.65 -10.79
N ASN A 78 -0.28 13.68 -10.74
CA ASN A 78 -0.56 12.93 -9.50
C ASN A 78 0.31 11.67 -9.33
N ALA A 79 1.32 11.47 -10.19
CA ALA A 79 2.16 10.28 -10.14
C ALA A 79 2.81 10.02 -8.76
N PRO A 80 3.34 11.04 -8.05
CA PRO A 80 3.86 10.81 -6.70
C PRO A 80 2.81 10.26 -5.74
N TYR A 81 1.59 10.77 -5.83
CA TYR A 81 0.48 10.34 -4.95
C TYR A 81 0.03 8.92 -5.26
N THR A 82 -0.09 8.58 -6.54
CA THR A 82 -0.51 7.22 -6.92
C THR A 82 0.52 6.18 -6.53
N LEU A 83 1.81 6.47 -6.67
CA LEU A 83 2.87 5.58 -6.26
C LEU A 83 2.89 5.40 -4.73
N ALA A 84 2.87 6.50 -4.00
CA ALA A 84 2.90 6.46 -2.54
C ALA A 84 1.68 5.71 -1.97
N GLU A 85 0.50 5.99 -2.49
CA GLU A 85 -0.73 5.34 -2.08
C GLU A 85 -0.66 3.82 -2.32
N ALA A 86 -0.27 3.42 -3.51
CA ALA A 86 -0.20 2.00 -3.87
C ALA A 86 0.77 1.23 -2.97
N GLU A 87 1.98 1.76 -2.80
CA GLU A 87 3.03 1.07 -2.06
C GLU A 87 2.78 1.08 -0.55
N PHE A 88 2.35 2.20 0.00
CA PHE A 88 2.04 2.29 1.43
C PHE A 88 0.83 1.41 1.79
N ASN A 89 -0.24 1.47 1.00
CA ASN A 89 -1.43 0.67 1.25
C ASN A 89 -1.14 -0.83 1.19
N ARG A 90 -0.28 -1.27 0.27
CA ARG A 90 0.13 -2.67 0.20
C ARG A 90 0.74 -3.14 1.52
N PHE A 91 1.68 -2.38 2.06
CA PHE A 91 2.32 -2.72 3.33
C PHE A 91 1.36 -2.58 4.51
N TYR A 92 0.45 -1.61 4.47
CA TYR A 92 -0.59 -1.48 5.48
C TYR A 92 -1.47 -2.74 5.51
N ILE A 93 -1.96 -3.18 4.36
CA ILE A 93 -2.80 -4.40 4.28
C ILE A 93 -2.02 -5.63 4.72
N ARG A 94 -0.76 -5.78 4.28
CA ARG A 94 0.09 -6.89 4.68
C ARG A 94 0.32 -6.89 6.19
N GLY A 95 0.66 -5.76 6.77
CA GLY A 95 0.86 -5.63 8.20
C GLY A 95 -0.41 -5.94 9.00
N LEU A 96 -1.56 -5.43 8.52
CA LEU A 96 -2.83 -5.68 9.16
C LEU A 96 -3.22 -7.17 9.13
N CYS A 97 -2.99 -7.84 8.00
CA CYS A 97 -3.25 -9.26 7.87
C CYS A 97 -2.33 -10.10 8.78
N ALA A 98 -1.05 -9.74 8.86
CA ALA A 98 -0.11 -10.42 9.76
C ALA A 98 -0.53 -10.23 11.22
N ARG A 99 -0.94 -9.02 11.60
CA ARG A 99 -1.51 -8.75 12.92
C ARG A 99 -2.75 -9.59 13.18
N ALA A 100 -3.67 -9.64 12.21
CA ALA A 100 -4.90 -10.40 12.34
C ALA A 100 -4.62 -11.89 12.59
N GLN A 101 -3.66 -12.46 11.88
CA GLN A 101 -3.23 -13.85 12.12
C GLN A 101 -2.71 -14.04 13.55
N LYS A 102 -1.86 -13.13 14.00
CA LYS A 102 -1.26 -13.21 15.35
C LYS A 102 -2.31 -13.08 16.44
N ASP A 103 -3.30 -12.23 16.23
CA ASP A 103 -4.34 -11.95 17.22
C ASP A 103 -5.55 -12.89 17.09
N GLY A 104 -5.52 -13.87 16.18
CA GLY A 104 -6.61 -14.81 16.01
C GLY A 104 -7.86 -14.21 15.40
N ILE A 105 -7.73 -13.14 14.62
CA ILE A 105 -8.84 -12.46 13.96
C ILE A 105 -9.14 -13.19 12.66
N ALA A 106 -10.39 -13.61 12.48
CA ALA A 106 -10.77 -14.50 11.37
C ALA A 106 -10.84 -13.79 10.02
N HIS A 107 -11.21 -12.51 10.01
CA HIS A 107 -11.47 -11.78 8.76
C HIS A 107 -11.01 -10.33 8.86
N VAL A 108 -10.58 -9.79 7.70
CA VAL A 108 -10.51 -8.35 7.46
C VAL A 108 -11.60 -7.96 6.48
N GLU A 109 -12.04 -6.71 6.51
CA GLU A 109 -13.14 -6.25 5.67
C GLU A 109 -12.69 -5.13 4.75
N VAL A 110 -13.15 -5.20 3.48
CA VAL A 110 -12.82 -4.18 2.47
C VAL A 110 -13.66 -2.94 2.69
N TYR A 111 -13.03 -1.78 2.63
CA TYR A 111 -13.73 -0.50 2.71
C TYR A 111 -13.13 0.51 1.74
N ARG A 112 -13.88 1.57 1.49
CA ARG A 112 -13.38 2.70 0.69
C ARG A 112 -12.61 3.64 1.60
N ALA A 113 -11.29 3.65 1.44
CA ALA A 113 -10.40 4.45 2.27
C ALA A 113 -10.23 5.89 1.74
N ARG A 114 -10.57 6.12 0.47
CA ARG A 114 -10.56 7.44 -0.14
C ARG A 114 -11.79 7.59 -1.04
N PRO A 115 -12.56 8.69 -0.89
CA PRO A 115 -13.72 8.94 -1.77
C PRO A 115 -13.30 9.00 -3.23
N SER A 116 -14.18 8.53 -4.12
CA SER A 116 -13.98 8.60 -5.56
C SER A 116 -15.24 9.16 -6.21
N ASP A 117 -15.06 10.16 -7.07
CA ASP A 117 -16.17 10.75 -7.81
C ASP A 117 -16.70 9.82 -8.89
N ASN A 118 -15.82 8.96 -9.43
CA ASN A 118 -16.15 7.99 -10.47
C ASN A 118 -15.66 6.61 -10.06
N PRO A 119 -16.30 5.96 -9.06
CA PRO A 119 -15.87 4.64 -8.62
C PRO A 119 -16.10 3.60 -9.72
N ARG A 120 -15.14 2.70 -9.88
CA ARG A 120 -15.30 1.57 -10.80
C ARG A 120 -16.37 0.63 -10.26
N PRO A 121 -17.26 0.08 -11.11
CA PRO A 121 -18.27 -0.87 -10.65
C PRO A 121 -17.69 -2.06 -9.89
N GLU A 122 -16.53 -2.56 -10.30
CA GLU A 122 -15.83 -3.66 -9.65
C GLU A 122 -15.43 -3.30 -8.21
N SER A 123 -15.03 -2.05 -7.98
CA SER A 123 -14.68 -1.55 -6.64
C SER A 123 -15.89 -1.58 -5.71
N GLU A 124 -17.02 -1.12 -6.20
CA GLU A 124 -18.25 -1.07 -5.41
C GLU A 124 -18.73 -2.47 -5.00
N LEU A 125 -18.49 -3.47 -5.85
CA LEU A 125 -18.93 -4.84 -5.60
C LEU A 125 -18.20 -5.53 -4.45
N ILE A 126 -16.95 -5.11 -4.15
CA ILE A 126 -16.16 -5.78 -3.12
C ILE A 126 -16.15 -5.04 -1.79
N ILE A 127 -16.68 -3.81 -1.72
CA ILE A 127 -16.80 -3.08 -0.45
C ILE A 127 -17.70 -3.88 0.51
N GLY A 128 -17.24 -4.05 1.74
CA GLY A 128 -17.94 -4.85 2.75
C GLY A 128 -17.62 -6.33 2.70
N LYS A 129 -16.84 -6.77 1.72
CA LYS A 129 -16.46 -8.17 1.61
C LYS A 129 -15.46 -8.53 2.71
N ARG A 130 -15.66 -9.66 3.34
CA ARG A 130 -14.73 -10.20 4.35
C ARG A 130 -13.75 -11.15 3.69
N LEU A 131 -12.48 -10.94 3.95
CA LEU A 131 -11.40 -11.71 3.34
C LEU A 131 -10.60 -12.43 4.41
N ASP A 132 -10.11 -13.63 4.07
CA ASP A 132 -9.21 -14.37 4.93
C ASP A 132 -7.85 -13.69 5.00
N PRO A 133 -7.35 -13.29 6.18
CA PRO A 133 -6.08 -12.59 6.29
C PRO A 133 -4.89 -13.37 5.73
N SER A 134 -4.86 -14.70 5.92
CA SER A 134 -3.76 -15.54 5.45
C SER A 134 -3.69 -15.56 3.92
N ALA A 135 -4.83 -15.73 3.27
CA ALA A 135 -4.89 -15.76 1.81
C ALA A 135 -4.53 -14.40 1.22
N LEU A 136 -5.06 -13.33 1.79
CA LEU A 136 -4.77 -11.97 1.33
C LEU A 136 -3.28 -11.62 1.50
N LEU A 137 -2.70 -11.96 2.64
CA LEU A 137 -1.28 -11.73 2.90
C LEU A 137 -0.40 -12.49 1.91
N HIS A 138 -0.71 -13.76 1.66
CA HIS A 138 0.03 -14.57 0.70
C HIS A 138 -0.02 -13.92 -0.70
N ASP A 139 -1.20 -13.56 -1.15
CA ASP A 139 -1.37 -12.95 -2.48
C ASP A 139 -0.60 -11.64 -2.61
N LEU A 140 -0.65 -10.78 -1.59
CA LEU A 140 0.04 -9.50 -1.64
C LEU A 140 1.57 -9.62 -1.57
N ARG A 141 2.08 -10.68 -0.95
CA ARG A 141 3.52 -10.96 -0.97
C ARG A 141 3.98 -11.43 -2.35
N GLU A 142 3.13 -12.18 -3.07
CA GLU A 142 3.46 -12.70 -4.40
C GLU A 142 3.21 -11.68 -5.51
N ALA A 143 2.18 -10.85 -5.40
CA ALA A 143 1.77 -9.88 -6.42
C ALA A 143 2.25 -8.47 -6.03
N ALA A 144 3.52 -8.18 -6.26
CA ALA A 144 4.15 -6.95 -5.80
C ALA A 144 3.67 -5.70 -6.53
N ASP A 145 3.25 -5.81 -7.78
CA ASP A 145 2.93 -4.68 -8.64
C ASP A 145 1.45 -4.51 -8.94
N VAL A 146 0.58 -5.39 -8.43
CA VAL A 146 -0.86 -5.35 -8.67
C VAL A 146 -1.63 -5.67 -7.39
N ASP A 147 -2.84 -5.15 -7.29
CA ASP A 147 -3.71 -5.37 -6.14
C ASP A 147 -4.72 -6.49 -6.44
N THR A 148 -4.22 -7.65 -6.82
CA THR A 148 -5.05 -8.78 -7.26
C THR A 148 -5.84 -9.44 -6.14
N ALA A 149 -5.30 -9.40 -4.91
CA ALA A 149 -5.93 -10.04 -3.76
C ALA A 149 -7.25 -9.40 -3.37
N LEU A 150 -7.48 -8.14 -3.73
CA LEU A 150 -8.75 -7.46 -3.49
C LEU A 150 -9.76 -7.67 -4.63
N GLY A 151 -9.40 -8.45 -5.66
CA GLY A 151 -10.26 -8.70 -6.81
C GLY A 151 -10.45 -7.48 -7.70
N MET A 152 -9.54 -6.52 -7.62
CA MET A 152 -9.58 -5.29 -8.39
C MET A 152 -8.78 -5.42 -9.68
N PRO A 153 -9.18 -4.71 -10.75
CA PRO A 153 -8.29 -4.53 -11.89
C PRO A 153 -6.98 -3.86 -11.43
N PRO A 154 -5.84 -4.18 -12.07
CA PRO A 154 -4.59 -3.51 -11.74
C PRO A 154 -4.73 -2.00 -11.88
N GLY A 155 -4.33 -1.27 -10.84
CA GLY A 155 -4.36 0.18 -10.88
C GLY A 155 -4.11 0.79 -9.50
N PRO A 156 -3.27 1.82 -9.44
CA PRO A 156 -2.86 2.41 -8.17
C PRO A 156 -3.94 3.26 -7.50
N ASN A 157 -5.04 3.57 -8.19
CA ASN A 157 -6.06 4.50 -7.71
C ASN A 157 -7.35 3.82 -7.29
N SER A 158 -7.29 2.62 -6.73
CA SER A 158 -8.50 1.93 -6.30
C SER A 158 -9.23 2.65 -5.15
N GLY A 159 -8.49 3.34 -4.27
CA GLY A 159 -9.06 3.98 -3.09
C GLY A 159 -9.57 2.99 -2.05
N LEU A 160 -9.34 1.71 -2.23
CA LEU A 160 -9.79 0.66 -1.33
C LEU A 160 -8.68 0.22 -0.39
N SER A 161 -9.08 -0.19 0.81
CA SER A 161 -8.20 -0.83 1.77
C SER A 161 -9.00 -1.82 2.61
N VAL A 162 -8.40 -2.34 3.66
CA VAL A 162 -9.07 -3.26 4.58
C VAL A 162 -8.94 -2.77 6.00
N PHE A 163 -9.84 -3.24 6.87
CA PHE A 163 -9.78 -2.96 8.30
C PHE A 163 -10.16 -4.19 9.10
N ILE A 164 -9.81 -4.19 10.37
CA ILE A 164 -10.26 -5.21 11.32
C ILE A 164 -11.62 -4.76 11.83
N PRO A 165 -12.69 -5.49 11.52
CA PRO A 165 -14.04 -5.10 11.94
C PRO A 165 -14.27 -5.25 13.44
#